data_0c00d96172582f142e0136010c2aeec7
#
_entry.id   0c00d96172582f142e0136010c2aeec7
#
_cell.length_a   1.000
_cell.length_b   1.000
_cell.length_c   1.000
_cell.angle_alpha   90.00
_cell.angle_beta   90.00
_cell.angle_gamma   90.00
#
_symmetry.space_group_name_H-M   'P 1'
#
loop_
_entity.id
_entity.type
_entity.pdbx_description
1 polymer ?
#
loop_
_entity_poly.entity_id
_entity_poly.type
_entity_poly.pdbx_seq_one_letter_code
_entity_poly.pdbx_strand_id
1 'polypeptide(L)'
;MITVELARRLHEAGLTWTPGPGDRFVMADPAVRVGAGLDDVFVVSEMTVDVADGPTGPLIRFNGTTEWALDSVEQDDVVWLPREAQLRERLGEAFRRLEGVPGGFVVVLAGSDGGPEERHVDLDAECAYARALLALLRS
;
A
#
# COMPACT_ATOMS: atom_id res chain seq x y z
N MET A 1 -10.28 -1.96 3.98
CA MET A 1 -9.13 -1.96 3.06
C MET A 1 -8.71 -0.52 2.76
N ILE A 2 -7.42 -0.28 2.64
CA ILE A 2 -6.93 1.05 2.30
C ILE A 2 -7.56 1.55 0.99
N THR A 3 -7.84 2.85 0.90
CA THR A 3 -8.31 3.44 -0.35
C THR A 3 -7.17 3.58 -1.35
N VAL A 4 -7.49 3.54 -2.64
CA VAL A 4 -6.50 3.75 -3.71
C VAL A 4 -5.86 5.13 -3.59
N GLU A 5 -6.64 6.14 -3.22
CA GLU A 5 -6.14 7.49 -3.05
C GLU A 5 -5.07 7.59 -1.96
N LEU A 6 -5.32 7.00 -0.79
CA LEU A 6 -4.34 6.98 0.29
C LEU A 6 -3.09 6.19 -0.10
N ALA A 7 -3.28 5.05 -0.76
CA ALA A 7 -2.15 4.25 -1.24
C ALA A 7 -1.29 5.03 -2.23
N ARG A 8 -1.92 5.77 -3.12
CA ARG A 8 -1.20 6.64 -4.07
C ARG A 8 -0.42 7.74 -3.37
N ARG A 9 -1.03 8.37 -2.38
CA ARG A 9 -0.34 9.40 -1.58
C ARG A 9 0.87 8.85 -0.83
N LEU A 10 0.76 7.63 -0.32
CA LEU A 10 1.89 6.95 0.33
C LEU A 10 3.01 6.69 -0.66
N HIS A 11 2.67 6.23 -1.85
CA HIS A 11 3.65 6.02 -2.92
C HIS A 11 4.36 7.33 -3.29
N GLU A 12 3.61 8.40 -3.47
CA GLU A 12 4.16 9.72 -3.78
C GLU A 12 5.03 10.28 -2.64
N ALA A 13 4.72 9.91 -1.40
CA ALA A 13 5.49 10.32 -0.23
C ALA A 13 6.76 9.48 -0.03
N GLY A 14 7.00 8.48 -0.86
CA GLY A 14 8.22 7.68 -0.84
C GLY A 14 8.09 6.29 -0.25
N LEU A 15 6.87 5.82 0.02
CA LEU A 15 6.68 4.44 0.47
C LEU A 15 7.10 3.47 -0.64
N THR A 16 8.08 2.63 -0.33
CA THR A 16 8.59 1.64 -1.29
C THR A 16 7.90 0.30 -1.09
N TRP A 17 7.74 -0.43 -2.17
CA TRP A 17 7.13 -1.76 -2.17
C TRP A 17 8.10 -2.79 -2.73
N THR A 18 8.30 -3.86 -1.98
CA THR A 18 8.96 -5.07 -2.47
C THR A 18 7.87 -6.13 -2.57
N PRO A 19 7.43 -6.47 -3.79
CA PRO A 19 6.33 -7.41 -3.97
C PRO A 19 6.58 -8.76 -3.32
N GLY A 20 5.56 -9.28 -2.64
CA GLY A 20 5.58 -10.59 -2.03
C GLY A 20 4.22 -11.27 -2.17
N PRO A 21 4.16 -12.60 -1.97
CA PRO A 21 2.91 -13.34 -2.08
C PRO A 21 1.83 -12.76 -1.17
N GLY A 22 0.62 -12.62 -1.71
CA GLY A 22 -0.52 -12.08 -0.98
C GLY A 22 -0.64 -10.57 -0.99
N ASP A 23 0.35 -9.86 -1.52
CA ASP A 23 0.27 -8.41 -1.64
C ASP A 23 -0.76 -8.00 -2.68
N ARG A 24 -1.45 -6.89 -2.40
CA ARG A 24 -2.50 -6.35 -3.26
C ARG A 24 -2.01 -5.10 -3.94
N PHE A 25 -2.44 -4.92 -5.17
CA PHE A 25 -2.11 -3.71 -5.93
C PHE A 25 -3.20 -3.39 -6.94
N VAL A 26 -3.22 -2.16 -7.42
CA VAL A 26 -4.06 -1.73 -8.54
C VAL A 26 -3.17 -1.10 -9.60
N MET A 27 -3.68 -1.04 -10.83
CA MET A 27 -2.98 -0.33 -11.89
C MET A 27 -3.06 1.18 -11.62
N ALA A 28 -1.94 1.87 -11.75
CA ALA A 28 -1.87 3.30 -11.49
C ALA A 28 -2.62 4.11 -12.55
N ASP A 29 -2.59 3.65 -13.81
CA ASP A 29 -3.25 4.34 -14.91
C ASP A 29 -4.72 3.93 -15.00
N PRO A 30 -5.67 4.88 -14.84
CA PRO A 30 -7.09 4.61 -14.99
C PRO A 30 -7.46 4.02 -16.35
N ALA A 31 -6.76 4.39 -17.42
CA ALA A 31 -7.03 3.86 -18.75
C ALA A 31 -6.73 2.35 -18.84
N VAL A 32 -5.73 1.88 -18.14
CA VAL A 32 -5.41 0.45 -18.08
C VAL A 32 -6.46 -0.30 -17.25
N ARG A 33 -7.02 0.36 -16.23
CA ARG A 33 -8.05 -0.24 -15.36
C ARG A 33 -9.40 -0.39 -16.05
N VAL A 34 -9.70 0.42 -17.05
CA VAL A 34 -11.00 0.42 -17.73
C VAL A 34 -11.32 -0.91 -18.40
N GLY A 35 -10.32 -1.59 -18.94
CA GLY A 35 -10.53 -2.89 -19.58
C GLY A 35 -10.77 -4.05 -18.62
N ALA A 36 -10.41 -3.87 -17.35
CA ALA A 36 -10.45 -4.93 -16.33
C ALA A 36 -11.48 -4.67 -15.23
N GLY A 37 -12.23 -3.55 -15.31
CA GLY A 37 -13.10 -3.10 -14.25
C GLY A 37 -12.44 -1.98 -13.46
N LEU A 38 -13.27 -1.06 -12.95
CA LEU A 38 -12.78 0.20 -12.38
C LEU A 38 -11.91 0.05 -11.13
N ASP A 39 -12.13 -1.01 -10.37
CA ASP A 39 -11.48 -1.18 -9.07
C ASP A 39 -10.87 -2.56 -8.92
N ASP A 40 -10.36 -3.13 -10.02
CA ASP A 40 -9.78 -4.46 -9.95
C ASP A 40 -8.50 -4.45 -9.12
N VAL A 41 -8.60 -5.13 -8.00
CA VAL A 41 -7.47 -5.37 -7.11
C VAL A 41 -6.82 -6.68 -7.53
N PHE A 42 -5.55 -6.60 -7.85
CA PHE A 42 -4.76 -7.77 -8.15
C PHE A 42 -4.02 -8.24 -6.91
N VAL A 43 -3.85 -9.54 -6.80
CA VAL A 43 -3.13 -10.15 -5.68
C VAL A 43 -1.92 -10.89 -6.25
N VAL A 44 -0.76 -10.63 -5.67
CA VAL A 44 0.45 -11.36 -6.02
C VAL A 44 0.28 -12.80 -5.54
N SER A 45 0.34 -13.77 -6.47
CA SER A 45 0.18 -15.17 -6.11
C SER A 45 1.49 -15.72 -5.54
N GLU A 46 1.40 -16.88 -4.86
CA GLU A 46 2.59 -17.58 -4.38
C GLU A 46 3.52 -18.03 -5.50
N MET A 47 2.99 -18.12 -6.72
CA MET A 47 3.75 -18.49 -7.90
C MET A 47 4.35 -17.29 -8.63
N THR A 48 4.07 -16.10 -8.16
CA THR A 48 4.61 -14.87 -8.74
C THR A 48 5.88 -14.54 -8.01
N VAL A 49 7.00 -14.46 -8.65
CA VAL A 49 8.14 -14.46 -7.82
C VAL A 49 9.38 -13.76 -8.32
N ASP A 50 9.24 -12.87 -9.27
CA ASP A 50 10.42 -12.18 -9.75
C ASP A 50 10.20 -10.69 -9.90
N VAL A 51 11.13 -9.94 -9.33
CA VAL A 51 11.30 -8.55 -9.70
C VAL A 51 12.57 -8.50 -10.53
N ALA A 52 12.42 -8.19 -11.81
CA ALA A 52 13.53 -8.10 -12.75
C ALA A 52 13.68 -6.65 -13.23
N ASP A 53 14.88 -6.30 -13.68
CA ASP A 53 15.09 -4.99 -14.27
C ASP A 53 14.46 -4.89 -15.65
N GLY A 54 13.58 -3.93 -15.85
CA GLY A 54 12.99 -3.62 -17.14
C GLY A 54 13.61 -2.38 -17.76
N PRO A 55 13.22 -2.04 -19.00
CA PRO A 55 13.77 -0.88 -19.71
C PRO A 55 13.55 0.45 -19.01
N THR A 56 12.48 0.59 -18.27
CA THR A 56 12.10 1.83 -17.61
C THR A 56 11.98 1.70 -16.10
N GLY A 57 12.40 0.57 -15.53
CA GLY A 57 12.34 0.33 -14.09
C GLY A 57 12.15 -1.14 -13.75
N PRO A 58 11.96 -1.44 -12.46
CA PRO A 58 11.73 -2.83 -12.02
C PRO A 58 10.43 -3.39 -12.61
N LEU A 59 10.48 -4.64 -13.05
CA LEU A 59 9.34 -5.40 -13.56
C LEU A 59 8.91 -6.43 -12.54
N ILE A 60 7.61 -6.58 -12.35
CA ILE A 60 7.03 -7.66 -11.57
C ILE A 60 6.64 -8.76 -12.54
N ARG A 61 7.27 -9.93 -12.41
CA ARG A 61 6.95 -11.08 -13.24
C ARG A 61 5.99 -12.00 -12.52
N PHE A 62 4.94 -12.37 -13.23
CA PHE A 62 3.96 -13.33 -12.77
C PHE A 62 4.25 -14.68 -13.42
N ASN A 63 4.48 -15.68 -12.58
CA ASN A 63 4.94 -16.98 -13.05
C ASN A 63 3.79 -17.80 -13.65
N GLY A 64 3.90 -18.13 -14.92
CA GLY A 64 3.31 -19.32 -15.49
C GLY A 64 1.84 -19.35 -15.86
N THR A 65 1.14 -18.23 -15.92
CA THR A 65 -0.19 -18.26 -16.52
C THR A 65 -0.22 -17.37 -17.75
N THR A 66 -0.20 -18.04 -18.89
CA THR A 66 -0.32 -17.42 -20.21
C THR A 66 -1.69 -16.78 -20.45
N GLU A 67 -2.60 -16.86 -19.50
CA GLU A 67 -3.94 -16.32 -19.61
C GLU A 67 -4.04 -14.85 -19.18
N TRP A 68 -3.01 -14.34 -18.54
CA TRP A 68 -2.97 -12.94 -18.14
C TRP A 68 -2.32 -12.14 -19.26
N ALA A 69 -3.05 -11.14 -19.73
CA ALA A 69 -2.52 -10.18 -20.67
C ALA A 69 -1.33 -9.37 -20.09
N LEU A 70 -0.99 -9.64 -18.83
CA LEU A 70 0.08 -8.99 -18.08
C LEU A 70 0.95 -10.05 -17.43
N ASP A 71 1.86 -10.64 -18.20
CA ASP A 71 2.87 -11.54 -17.64
C ASP A 71 3.90 -10.81 -16.79
N SER A 72 4.02 -9.52 -17.02
CA SER A 72 4.85 -8.63 -16.22
C SER A 72 4.29 -7.22 -16.30
N VAL A 73 4.39 -6.48 -15.20
CA VAL A 73 4.04 -5.06 -15.15
C VAL A 73 5.20 -4.30 -14.53
N GLU A 74 5.43 -3.09 -14.99
CA GLU A 74 6.43 -2.23 -14.37
C GLU A 74 5.94 -1.82 -12.98
N GLN A 75 6.83 -1.83 -12.01
CA GLN A 75 6.48 -1.51 -10.63
C GLN A 75 5.94 -0.09 -10.48
N ASP A 76 6.38 0.83 -11.34
CA ASP A 76 5.88 2.21 -11.34
C ASP A 76 4.49 2.35 -11.95
N ASP A 77 4.00 1.32 -12.66
CA ASP A 77 2.67 1.31 -13.26
C ASP A 77 1.60 0.79 -12.31
N VAL A 78 1.97 0.43 -11.10
CA VAL A 78 1.05 -0.11 -10.11
C VAL A 78 1.12 0.69 -8.81
N VAL A 79 0.04 0.64 -8.07
CA VAL A 79 -0.04 1.21 -6.73
C VAL A 79 -0.28 0.08 -5.74
N TRP A 80 0.66 -0.10 -4.82
CA TRP A 80 0.55 -1.09 -3.77
C TRP A 80 -0.54 -0.70 -2.77
N LEU A 81 -1.37 -1.68 -2.41
CA LEU A 81 -2.40 -1.52 -1.38
C LEU A 81 -1.94 -2.26 -0.13
N PRO A 82 -1.14 -1.64 0.74
CA PRO A 82 -0.65 -2.34 1.92
C PRO A 82 -1.78 -2.73 2.87
N ARG A 83 -1.58 -3.87 3.53
CA ARG A 83 -2.50 -4.37 4.55
C ARG A 83 -2.14 -3.77 5.91
N GLU A 84 -3.05 -3.92 6.86
CA GLU A 84 -2.87 -3.42 8.23
C GLU A 84 -1.52 -3.81 8.84
N ALA A 85 -1.17 -5.09 8.77
CA ALA A 85 0.08 -5.57 9.33
C ALA A 85 1.31 -4.94 8.67
N GLN A 86 1.24 -4.72 7.35
CA GLN A 86 2.32 -4.10 6.60
C GLN A 86 2.46 -2.62 6.93
N LEU A 87 1.35 -1.91 7.05
CA LEU A 87 1.33 -0.50 7.45
C LEU A 87 1.91 -0.33 8.86
N ARG A 88 1.48 -1.17 9.77
CA ARG A 88 1.98 -1.19 11.15
C ARG A 88 3.48 -1.44 11.22
N GLU A 89 3.97 -2.38 10.42
CA GLU A 89 5.39 -2.69 10.34
C GLU A 89 6.19 -1.47 9.87
N ARG A 90 5.65 -0.75 8.88
CA ARG A 90 6.31 0.46 8.35
C ARG A 90 6.29 1.62 9.34
N LEU A 91 5.33 1.70 10.23
CA LEU A 91 5.33 2.69 11.31
C LEU A 91 6.43 2.42 12.33
N GLY A 92 6.79 1.14 12.51
CA GLY A 92 7.90 0.76 13.38
C GLY A 92 7.72 1.25 14.82
N GLU A 93 8.75 1.81 15.38
CA GLU A 93 8.78 2.27 16.77
C GLU A 93 7.87 3.48 17.03
N ALA A 94 7.46 4.19 16.00
CA ALA A 94 6.54 5.31 16.16
C ALA A 94 5.13 4.86 16.54
N PHE A 95 4.75 3.63 16.19
CA PHE A 95 3.44 3.09 16.50
C PHE A 95 3.28 2.84 18.00
N ARG A 96 2.19 3.36 18.58
CA ARG A 96 1.85 3.12 19.98
C ARG A 96 0.68 2.15 20.13
N ARG A 97 -0.45 2.44 19.51
CA ARG A 97 -1.64 1.59 19.64
C ARG A 97 -2.69 1.93 18.58
N LEU A 98 -3.59 1.00 18.38
CA LEU A 98 -4.82 1.19 17.63
C LEU A 98 -5.97 1.21 18.63
N GLU A 99 -6.80 2.23 18.57
CA GLU A 99 -7.99 2.36 19.42
C GLU A 99 -9.25 2.28 18.58
N GLY A 100 -10.24 1.52 19.06
CA GLY A 100 -11.59 1.58 18.54
C GLY A 100 -12.33 2.74 19.21
N VAL A 101 -13.02 3.54 18.42
CA VAL A 101 -13.83 4.67 18.90
C VAL A 101 -15.21 4.60 18.25
N PRO A 102 -16.22 5.28 18.80
CA PRO A 102 -17.50 5.32 18.10
C PRO A 102 -17.33 5.87 16.68
N GLY A 103 -17.74 5.07 15.70
CA GLY A 103 -17.68 5.46 14.31
C GLY A 103 -16.34 5.23 13.62
N GLY A 104 -15.35 4.60 14.26
CA GLY A 104 -14.11 4.37 13.56
C GLY A 104 -12.95 3.89 14.41
N PHE A 105 -11.74 4.23 13.94
CA PHE A 105 -10.48 3.80 14.55
C PHE A 105 -9.50 4.95 14.64
N VAL A 106 -8.66 4.90 15.66
CA VAL A 106 -7.58 5.88 15.86
C VAL A 106 -6.26 5.14 15.95
N VAL A 107 -5.31 5.53 15.11
CA VAL A 107 -3.92 5.07 15.23
C VAL A 107 -3.16 6.14 16.00
N VAL A 108 -2.52 5.74 17.08
CA VAL A 108 -1.77 6.66 17.94
C VAL A 108 -0.28 6.45 17.70
N LEU A 109 0.41 7.52 17.40
CA LEU A 109 1.85 7.54 17.22
C LEU A 109 2.53 8.28 18.38
N ALA A 110 3.79 7.91 18.63
CA ALA A 110 4.63 8.67 19.55
C ALA A 110 4.82 10.09 19.02
N GLY A 111 4.80 11.06 19.92
CA GLY A 111 5.07 12.45 19.55
C GLY A 111 6.53 12.66 19.19
N SER A 112 6.79 13.67 18.37
CA SER A 112 8.14 14.06 17.97
C SER A 112 8.87 14.63 19.20
N ASP A 113 10.11 14.19 19.39
CA ASP A 113 10.98 14.68 20.46
C ASP A 113 10.38 14.65 21.87
N GLY A 114 9.60 13.59 22.16
CA GLY A 114 8.94 13.47 23.47
C GLY A 114 7.71 14.36 23.63
N GLY A 115 7.21 14.95 22.55
CA GLY A 115 5.99 15.75 22.55
C GLY A 115 4.73 14.90 22.69
N PRO A 116 3.55 15.55 22.60
CA PRO A 116 2.29 14.84 22.74
C PRO A 116 2.10 13.80 21.63
N GLU A 117 1.39 12.73 21.96
CA GLU A 117 1.07 11.69 20.99
C GLU A 117 0.22 12.27 19.86
N GLU A 118 0.45 11.74 18.64
CA GLU A 118 -0.34 12.10 17.46
C GLU A 118 -1.44 11.07 17.25
N ARG A 119 -2.61 11.54 16.89
CA ARG A 119 -3.79 10.69 16.69
C ARG A 119 -4.29 10.85 15.26
N HIS A 120 -4.45 9.73 14.57
CA HIS A 120 -4.90 9.68 13.18
C HIS A 120 -6.17 8.84 13.11
N VAL A 121 -7.26 9.44 12.66
CA VAL A 121 -8.61 8.88 12.72
C VAL A 121 -9.13 8.57 11.33
N ASP A 122 -9.78 7.43 11.18
CA ASP A 122 -10.53 7.09 9.98
C ASP A 122 -11.64 6.10 10.34
N LEU A 123 -12.61 5.97 9.46
CA LEU A 123 -13.67 4.98 9.61
C LEU A 123 -13.15 3.55 9.48
N ASP A 124 -12.08 3.36 8.72
CA ASP A 124 -11.45 2.07 8.46
C ASP A 124 -10.07 2.03 9.11
N ALA A 125 -9.74 0.90 9.75
CA ALA A 125 -8.47 0.76 10.46
C ALA A 125 -7.27 0.88 9.53
N GLU A 126 -7.30 0.26 8.35
CA GLU A 126 -6.18 0.36 7.40
C GLU A 126 -6.00 1.80 6.91
N CYS A 127 -7.09 2.52 6.71
CA CYS A 127 -7.00 3.93 6.36
C CYS A 127 -6.43 4.79 7.49
N ALA A 128 -6.77 4.49 8.74
CA ALA A 128 -6.19 5.18 9.88
C ALA A 128 -4.67 4.95 9.96
N TYR A 129 -4.22 3.72 9.76
CA TYR A 129 -2.79 3.41 9.66
C TYR A 129 -2.12 4.15 8.50
N ALA A 130 -2.79 4.20 7.35
CA ALA A 130 -2.25 4.86 6.17
C ALA A 130 -2.08 6.36 6.40
N ARG A 131 -3.04 7.00 7.06
CA ARG A 131 -2.93 8.43 7.41
C ARG A 131 -1.77 8.69 8.37
N ALA A 132 -1.59 7.81 9.35
CA ALA A 132 -0.49 7.90 10.30
C ALA A 132 0.86 7.76 9.59
N LEU A 133 0.98 6.77 8.71
CA LEU A 133 2.21 6.54 7.97
C LEU A 133 2.51 7.71 7.02
N LEU A 134 1.49 8.23 6.37
CA LEU A 134 1.65 9.40 5.48
C LEU A 134 2.19 10.61 6.24
N ALA A 135 1.67 10.87 7.44
CA ALA A 135 2.16 11.94 8.30
C ALA A 135 3.61 11.72 8.68
N LEU A 136 3.98 10.48 9.00
CA LEU A 136 5.36 10.12 9.35
C LEU A 136 6.32 10.32 8.18
N LEU A 137 5.90 9.92 6.97
CA LEU A 137 6.72 10.06 5.77
C LEU A 137 6.92 11.54 5.37
N ARG A 138 5.99 12.39 5.74
CA ARG A 138 6.04 13.81 5.41
C ARG A 138 6.74 14.66 6.49
N SER A 139 7.03 14.06 7.60
CA SER A 139 7.69 14.80 8.71
C SER A 139 9.19 14.96 8.51
#